data_f17c4f5e35c8083a3cbb5afca19fe96f
#
_entry.id   f17c4f5e35c8083a3cbb5afca19fe96f
#
_cell.length_a   1.000
_cell.length_b   1.000
_cell.length_c   1.000
_cell.angle_alpha   90.00
_cell.angle_beta   90.00
_cell.angle_gamma   90.00
#
_symmetry.space_group_name_H-M   'P 1'
#
loop_
_entity.id
_entity.type
_entity.pdbx_description
1 polymer ?
#
loop_
_entity_poly.entity_id
_entity_poly.type
_entity_poly.pdbx_seq_one_letter_code
_entity_poly.pdbx_strand_id
1 'polypeptide(L)'
;AIIGILAAVGVVAYSGYTKGAKQNVLKSNFANIEKKIKLAATGCFSGIEIKFGPYQDGRSPNTHTCNTSGFSSNMLNADSITYKLYLENFGMKNPINSSQLGINWSNGTCPPQSVPQGQIVMGYAHKNNTCGMAGNMSCLKVNLGDIDGNGSDDFISEEINFCDFR
;
A
#
# COMPACT_ATOMS: atom_id res chain seq x y z
N ALA A 1 -36.77 24.59 20.34
CA ALA A 1 -37.06 23.60 19.29
C ALA A 1 -36.10 23.74 18.08
N ILE A 2 -35.89 24.96 17.53
CA ILE A 2 -35.11 25.21 16.33
C ILE A 2 -33.64 24.80 16.50
N ILE A 3 -33.02 25.14 17.64
CA ILE A 3 -31.60 24.79 17.93
C ILE A 3 -31.41 23.26 17.98
N GLY A 4 -32.36 22.51 18.50
CA GLY A 4 -32.27 21.05 18.54
C GLY A 4 -32.31 20.42 17.14
N ILE A 5 -33.12 20.95 16.23
CA ILE A 5 -33.20 20.47 14.85
C ILE A 5 -31.91 20.78 14.10
N LEU A 6 -31.37 21.99 14.22
CA LEU A 6 -30.11 22.37 13.58
C LEU A 6 -28.93 21.56 14.10
N ALA A 7 -28.87 21.26 15.39
CA ALA A 7 -27.83 20.42 15.98
C ALA A 7 -27.91 18.98 15.45
N ALA A 8 -29.11 18.40 15.36
CA ALA A 8 -29.30 17.05 14.84
C ALA A 8 -28.84 16.92 13.37
N VAL A 9 -29.22 17.87 12.51
CA VAL A 9 -28.81 17.89 11.10
C VAL A 9 -27.30 18.08 10.97
N GLY A 10 -26.73 18.99 11.78
CA GLY A 10 -25.29 19.26 11.80
C GLY A 10 -24.44 18.04 12.15
N VAL A 11 -24.86 17.23 13.14
CA VAL A 11 -24.12 16.02 13.55
C VAL A 11 -24.13 14.98 12.45
N VAL A 12 -25.26 14.74 11.79
CA VAL A 12 -25.37 13.76 10.71
C VAL A 12 -24.50 14.18 9.49
N ALA A 13 -24.57 15.44 9.09
CA ALA A 13 -23.78 15.97 8.00
C ALA A 13 -22.27 15.89 8.30
N TYR A 14 -21.86 16.25 9.53
CA TYR A 14 -20.46 16.19 9.94
C TYR A 14 -19.91 14.76 9.98
N SER A 15 -20.69 13.79 10.44
CA SER A 15 -20.26 12.37 10.49
C SER A 15 -20.06 11.81 9.08
N GLY A 16 -20.94 12.12 8.13
CA GLY A 16 -20.80 11.72 6.73
C GLY A 16 -19.56 12.34 6.07
N TYR A 17 -19.34 13.64 6.31
CA TYR A 17 -18.15 14.33 5.80
C TYR A 17 -16.84 13.74 6.33
N THR A 18 -16.74 13.48 7.63
CA THR A 18 -15.54 12.90 8.24
C THR A 18 -15.28 11.47 7.77
N LYS A 19 -16.31 10.65 7.55
CA LYS A 19 -16.18 9.31 6.96
C LYS A 19 -15.60 9.40 5.55
N GLY A 20 -16.16 10.25 4.69
CA GLY A 20 -15.66 10.46 3.33
C GLY A 20 -14.22 10.98 3.28
N ALA A 21 -13.88 11.93 4.15
CA ALA A 21 -12.51 12.44 4.24
C ALA A 21 -11.50 11.33 4.60
N LYS A 22 -11.80 10.48 5.57
CA LYS A 22 -10.95 9.34 5.96
C LYS A 22 -10.76 8.33 4.82
N GLN A 23 -11.80 8.03 4.08
CA GLN A 23 -11.74 7.15 2.91
C GLN A 23 -10.90 7.75 1.79
N ASN A 24 -11.00 9.06 1.54
CA ASN A 24 -10.18 9.75 0.55
C ASN A 24 -8.69 9.74 0.93
N VAL A 25 -8.35 9.88 2.21
CA VAL A 25 -6.98 9.72 2.70
C VAL A 25 -6.47 8.30 2.41
N LEU A 26 -7.26 7.25 2.67
CA LEU A 26 -6.88 5.88 2.36
C LEU A 26 -6.64 5.65 0.87
N LYS A 27 -7.55 6.13 0.02
CA LYS A 27 -7.40 6.04 -1.45
C LYS A 27 -6.15 6.76 -1.93
N SER A 28 -5.88 7.95 -1.40
CA SER A 28 -4.68 8.73 -1.74
C SER A 28 -3.40 8.02 -1.32
N ASN A 29 -3.35 7.49 -0.10
CA ASN A 29 -2.20 6.74 0.40
C ASN A 29 -1.96 5.48 -0.42
N PHE A 30 -3.01 4.74 -0.75
CA PHE A 30 -2.94 3.55 -1.61
C PHE A 30 -2.35 3.89 -2.98
N ALA A 31 -2.89 4.91 -3.66
CA ALA A 31 -2.42 5.34 -4.98
C ALA A 31 -0.96 5.84 -4.94
N ASN A 32 -0.54 6.52 -3.86
CA ASN A 32 0.84 6.95 -3.70
C ASN A 32 1.81 5.77 -3.55
N ILE A 33 1.45 4.76 -2.77
CA ILE A 33 2.26 3.55 -2.59
C ILE A 33 2.32 2.76 -3.91
N GLU A 34 1.20 2.55 -4.57
CA GLU A 34 1.11 1.91 -5.89
C GLU A 34 2.04 2.58 -6.90
N LYS A 35 1.96 3.92 -7.02
CA LYS A 35 2.82 4.70 -7.90
C LYS A 35 4.31 4.53 -7.58
N LYS A 36 4.69 4.51 -6.31
CA LYS A 36 6.08 4.27 -5.89
C LYS A 36 6.56 2.87 -6.29
N ILE A 37 5.74 1.84 -6.14
CA ILE A 37 6.09 0.48 -6.58
C ILE A 37 6.32 0.45 -8.09
N LYS A 38 5.40 1.02 -8.87
CA LYS A 38 5.52 1.09 -10.34
C LYS A 38 6.76 1.86 -10.79
N LEU A 39 7.06 3.00 -10.15
CA LEU A 39 8.27 3.78 -10.42
C LEU A 39 9.55 2.99 -10.07
N ALA A 40 9.56 2.28 -8.94
CA ALA A 40 10.70 1.46 -8.56
C ALA A 40 10.89 0.28 -9.53
N ALA A 41 9.80 -0.37 -9.98
CA ALA A 41 9.87 -1.41 -11.00
C ALA A 41 10.44 -0.87 -12.33
N THR A 42 9.93 0.25 -12.82
CA THR A 42 10.45 0.90 -14.04
C THR A 42 11.92 1.28 -13.93
N GLY A 43 12.33 1.88 -12.79
CA GLY A 43 13.70 2.24 -12.52
C GLY A 43 14.64 1.03 -12.51
N CYS A 44 14.16 -0.10 -11.95
CA CYS A 44 14.88 -1.36 -11.97
C CYS A 44 15.23 -1.79 -13.39
N PHE A 45 14.28 -1.83 -14.28
CA PHE A 45 14.53 -2.27 -15.67
C PHE A 45 15.30 -1.25 -16.51
N SER A 46 15.25 0.02 -16.12
CA SER A 46 16.05 1.08 -16.77
C SER A 46 17.47 1.16 -16.26
N GLY A 47 17.89 0.31 -15.31
CA GLY A 47 19.21 0.33 -14.71
C GLY A 47 19.52 1.56 -13.85
N ILE A 48 18.47 2.25 -13.39
CA ILE A 48 18.57 3.44 -12.54
C ILE A 48 18.72 3.01 -11.08
N GLU A 49 19.59 3.68 -10.34
CA GLU A 49 19.69 3.49 -8.89
C GLU A 49 18.42 3.97 -8.19
N ILE A 50 17.86 3.12 -7.36
CA ILE A 50 16.68 3.44 -6.56
C ILE A 50 17.09 3.69 -5.12
N LYS A 51 16.74 4.87 -4.61
CA LYS A 51 16.91 5.22 -3.19
C LYS A 51 15.66 4.87 -2.41
N PHE A 52 15.86 4.18 -1.29
CA PHE A 52 14.82 3.90 -0.31
C PHE A 52 15.16 4.55 1.02
N GLY A 53 14.15 5.00 1.73
CA GLY A 53 14.26 5.69 3.01
C GLY A 53 14.02 7.20 2.90
N PRO A 54 13.99 7.89 4.01
CA PRO A 54 14.26 7.36 5.36
C PRO A 54 13.21 6.34 5.81
N TYR A 55 13.68 5.30 6.52
CA TYR A 55 12.78 4.29 7.08
C TYR A 55 12.24 4.73 8.44
N GLN A 56 10.96 4.48 8.68
CA GLN A 56 10.30 4.87 9.92
C GLN A 56 10.71 4.01 11.14
N ASP A 57 11.37 2.88 10.90
CA ASP A 57 11.91 2.01 11.94
C ASP A 57 13.32 2.41 12.40
N GLY A 58 13.84 3.54 11.92
CA GLY A 58 15.14 4.10 12.30
C GLY A 58 16.33 3.56 11.50
N ARG A 59 16.12 2.69 10.50
CA ARG A 59 17.20 2.25 9.62
C ARG A 59 17.66 3.37 8.70
N SER A 60 18.94 3.34 8.37
CA SER A 60 19.51 4.30 7.43
C SER A 60 18.97 4.09 6.01
N PRO A 61 18.76 5.20 5.25
CA PRO A 61 18.45 5.11 3.83
C PRO A 61 19.50 4.31 3.08
N ASN A 62 19.10 3.56 2.08
CA ASN A 62 20.01 2.84 1.22
C ASN A 62 19.66 2.99 -0.25
N THR A 63 20.68 2.87 -1.10
CA THR A 63 20.55 2.89 -2.55
C THR A 63 20.74 1.48 -3.07
N HIS A 64 19.91 1.09 -4.02
CA HIS A 64 19.97 -0.21 -4.66
C HIS A 64 19.96 -0.09 -6.17
N THR A 65 20.79 -0.89 -6.80
CA THR A 65 20.71 -1.15 -8.24
C THR A 65 20.01 -2.46 -8.48
N CYS A 66 19.11 -2.48 -9.44
CA CYS A 66 18.56 -3.72 -9.95
C CYS A 66 19.57 -4.33 -10.94
N ASN A 67 19.82 -5.60 -10.81
CA ASN A 67 20.66 -6.31 -11.78
C ASN A 67 19.77 -7.17 -12.69
N THR A 68 19.82 -6.88 -13.98
CA THR A 68 19.04 -7.61 -15.00
C THR A 68 19.71 -8.90 -15.46
N SER A 69 20.92 -9.22 -15.00
CA SER A 69 21.74 -10.29 -15.57
C SER A 69 21.98 -11.52 -14.69
N GLY A 70 21.22 -11.69 -13.61
CA GLY A 70 21.32 -12.92 -12.82
C GLY A 70 20.99 -12.74 -11.33
N PHE A 71 20.43 -13.76 -10.73
CA PHE A 71 20.00 -13.77 -9.32
C PHE A 71 21.20 -13.88 -8.39
N SER A 72 21.54 -12.81 -7.72
CA SER A 72 22.41 -12.81 -6.55
C SER A 72 21.66 -12.26 -5.35
N SER A 73 22.01 -12.71 -4.16
CA SER A 73 21.33 -12.38 -2.90
C SER A 73 21.20 -10.89 -2.54
N ASN A 74 21.79 -10.01 -3.33
CA ASN A 74 21.76 -8.55 -3.16
C ASN A 74 20.84 -7.82 -4.16
N MET A 75 20.00 -8.54 -4.89
CA MET A 75 19.17 -7.96 -5.94
C MET A 75 17.83 -7.49 -5.43
N LEU A 76 17.38 -6.35 -5.97
CA LEU A 76 16.00 -5.93 -5.81
C LEU A 76 15.09 -6.80 -6.67
N ASN A 77 14.18 -7.46 -6.01
CA ASN A 77 13.02 -8.12 -6.59
C ASN A 77 11.75 -7.44 -6.08
N ALA A 78 10.58 -7.88 -6.56
CA ALA A 78 9.31 -7.32 -6.12
C ALA A 78 9.12 -7.41 -4.60
N ASP A 79 9.59 -8.50 -3.98
CA ASP A 79 9.57 -8.67 -2.52
C ASP A 79 10.38 -7.59 -1.81
N SER A 80 11.65 -7.43 -2.18
CA SER A 80 12.55 -6.45 -1.57
C SER A 80 12.05 -5.01 -1.76
N ILE A 81 11.56 -4.66 -2.93
CA ILE A 81 11.00 -3.33 -3.22
C ILE A 81 9.75 -3.09 -2.37
N THR A 82 8.82 -4.04 -2.37
CA THR A 82 7.57 -3.93 -1.63
C THR A 82 7.83 -3.82 -0.13
N TYR A 83 8.76 -4.63 0.42
CA TYR A 83 9.12 -4.58 1.83
C TYR A 83 9.80 -3.25 2.22
N LYS A 84 10.70 -2.72 1.37
CA LYS A 84 11.33 -1.41 1.62
C LYS A 84 10.31 -0.27 1.63
N LEU A 85 9.36 -0.28 0.71
CA LEU A 85 8.28 0.70 0.69
C LEU A 85 7.32 0.54 1.88
N TYR A 86 7.10 -0.68 2.34
CA TYR A 86 6.41 -0.90 3.61
C TYR A 86 7.14 -0.23 4.77
N LEU A 87 8.47 -0.41 4.89
CA LEU A 87 9.28 0.20 5.95
C LEU A 87 9.31 1.73 5.87
N GLU A 88 9.27 2.33 4.68
CA GLU A 88 9.15 3.78 4.50
C GLU A 88 7.83 4.34 5.05
N ASN A 89 6.78 3.56 4.97
CA ASN A 89 5.43 3.94 5.41
C ASN A 89 5.06 3.34 6.77
N PHE A 90 5.96 2.58 7.39
CA PHE A 90 5.76 2.02 8.72
C PHE A 90 5.52 3.14 9.72
N GLY A 91 4.48 3.03 10.54
CA GLY A 91 4.10 4.12 11.46
C GLY A 91 3.00 5.05 10.92
N MET A 92 2.63 4.93 9.63
CA MET A 92 1.43 5.58 9.10
C MET A 92 0.22 5.17 9.96
N LYS A 93 -0.56 6.16 10.40
CA LYS A 93 -1.73 5.91 11.24
C LYS A 93 -2.93 5.52 10.40
N ASN A 94 -3.72 4.58 10.91
CA ASN A 94 -5.01 4.23 10.35
C ASN A 94 -5.98 5.43 10.53
N PRO A 95 -6.49 6.05 9.45
CA PRO A 95 -7.35 7.22 9.56
C PRO A 95 -8.74 6.89 10.14
N ILE A 96 -9.16 5.62 10.10
CA ILE A 96 -10.42 5.19 10.70
C ILE A 96 -10.24 4.90 12.19
N ASN A 97 -9.15 4.21 12.55
CA ASN A 97 -8.81 3.89 13.94
C ASN A 97 -7.34 4.29 14.23
N SER A 98 -7.15 5.49 14.79
CA SER A 98 -5.82 6.07 15.03
C SER A 98 -4.96 5.31 16.04
N SER A 99 -5.51 4.37 16.80
CA SER A 99 -4.75 3.48 17.68
C SER A 99 -4.04 2.35 16.93
N GLN A 100 -4.40 2.12 15.67
CA GLN A 100 -3.81 1.09 14.82
C GLN A 100 -2.86 1.70 13.78
N LEU A 101 -1.96 0.88 13.27
CA LEU A 101 -1.16 1.23 12.09
C LEU A 101 -2.06 1.25 10.84
N GLY A 102 -1.81 2.20 9.94
CA GLY A 102 -2.50 2.32 8.66
C GLY A 102 -1.93 1.42 7.57
N ILE A 103 -0.76 0.82 7.83
CA ILE A 103 -0.10 -0.10 6.90
C ILE A 103 0.28 -1.40 7.61
N ASN A 104 0.21 -2.52 6.89
CA ASN A 104 0.60 -3.83 7.40
C ASN A 104 1.29 -4.65 6.29
N TRP A 105 2.02 -5.68 6.71
CA TRP A 105 2.75 -6.59 5.85
C TRP A 105 2.11 -7.97 5.85
N SER A 106 1.89 -8.53 4.65
CA SER A 106 1.42 -9.90 4.46
C SER A 106 2.53 -10.73 3.85
N ASN A 107 3.17 -11.56 4.66
CA ASN A 107 4.30 -12.37 4.22
C ASN A 107 3.84 -13.47 3.24
N GLY A 108 4.30 -13.38 1.99
CA GLY A 108 4.17 -14.43 1.00
C GLY A 108 2.76 -14.66 0.42
N THR A 109 1.81 -13.75 0.65
CA THR A 109 0.45 -13.86 0.09
C THR A 109 0.06 -12.66 -0.75
N CYS A 110 -0.46 -12.95 -1.96
CA CYS A 110 -0.89 -11.95 -2.93
C CYS A 110 -2.16 -12.46 -3.65
N PRO A 111 -3.31 -11.77 -3.59
CA PRO A 111 -3.56 -10.62 -2.73
C PRO A 111 -3.69 -11.00 -1.25
N PRO A 112 -3.48 -10.06 -0.32
CA PRO A 112 -3.69 -10.31 1.10
C PRO A 112 -5.13 -10.75 1.39
N GLN A 113 -5.30 -11.83 2.14
CA GLN A 113 -6.63 -12.39 2.41
C GLN A 113 -7.39 -11.60 3.49
N SER A 114 -6.69 -11.17 4.54
CA SER A 114 -7.29 -10.41 5.63
C SER A 114 -6.75 -8.99 5.65
N VAL A 115 -7.64 -8.01 5.52
CA VAL A 115 -7.31 -6.59 5.55
C VAL A 115 -8.24 -5.89 6.53
N PRO A 116 -7.74 -5.53 7.72
CA PRO A 116 -8.52 -4.75 8.67
C PRO A 116 -8.96 -3.40 8.11
N GLN A 117 -10.10 -2.92 8.58
CA GLN A 117 -10.66 -1.65 8.12
C GLN A 117 -9.69 -0.48 8.35
N GLY A 118 -9.50 0.33 7.33
CA GLY A 118 -8.60 1.48 7.35
C GLY A 118 -7.13 1.14 7.23
N GLN A 119 -6.77 -0.11 6.90
CA GLN A 119 -5.40 -0.53 6.67
C GLN A 119 -5.14 -0.78 5.19
N ILE A 120 -3.92 -0.47 4.77
CA ILE A 120 -3.33 -0.92 3.52
C ILE A 120 -2.44 -2.12 3.84
N VAL A 121 -2.70 -3.27 3.26
CA VAL A 121 -1.85 -4.44 3.40
C VAL A 121 -1.04 -4.63 2.13
N MET A 122 0.27 -4.72 2.30
CA MET A 122 1.24 -4.95 1.23
C MET A 122 1.71 -6.40 1.28
N GLY A 123 1.87 -7.02 0.14
CA GLY A 123 2.36 -8.38 0.02
C GLY A 123 3.13 -8.61 -1.27
N TYR A 124 3.69 -9.81 -1.41
CA TYR A 124 4.36 -10.24 -2.62
C TYR A 124 4.02 -11.70 -2.96
N ALA A 125 4.19 -12.08 -4.20
CA ALA A 125 4.05 -13.46 -4.65
C ALA A 125 5.06 -13.82 -5.74
N HIS A 126 5.30 -15.11 -5.85
CA HIS A 126 6.04 -15.71 -6.94
C HIS A 126 5.02 -16.29 -7.93
N LYS A 127 4.60 -15.49 -8.91
CA LYS A 127 3.78 -16.01 -10.02
C LYS A 127 4.68 -16.24 -11.24
N ASN A 128 4.35 -17.25 -12.03
CA ASN A 128 5.02 -17.69 -13.27
C ASN A 128 6.11 -16.75 -13.77
N ASN A 129 7.36 -17.12 -13.50
CA ASN A 129 8.54 -16.27 -13.70
C ASN A 129 8.89 -16.15 -15.19
N THR A 130 8.13 -15.34 -15.92
CA THR A 130 8.35 -15.08 -17.36
C THR A 130 9.56 -14.20 -17.65
N CYS A 131 10.07 -13.47 -16.66
CA CYS A 131 11.20 -12.54 -16.81
C CYS A 131 12.44 -12.91 -15.99
N GLY A 132 12.48 -14.09 -15.38
CA GLY A 132 13.64 -14.56 -14.63
C GLY A 132 13.79 -13.94 -13.23
N MET A 133 12.80 -13.19 -12.72
CA MET A 133 12.84 -12.60 -11.38
C MET A 133 12.16 -13.51 -10.35
N ALA A 134 12.86 -13.90 -9.30
CA ALA A 134 12.23 -14.48 -8.13
C ALA A 134 11.38 -13.40 -7.42
N GLY A 135 10.12 -13.71 -7.08
CA GLY A 135 9.23 -12.73 -6.47
C GLY A 135 8.92 -11.57 -7.42
N ASN A 136 8.23 -11.86 -8.50
CA ASN A 136 7.96 -10.91 -9.59
C ASN A 136 6.67 -10.10 -9.40
N MET A 137 5.94 -10.30 -8.31
CA MET A 137 4.66 -9.66 -8.09
C MET A 137 4.59 -8.96 -6.73
N SER A 138 4.26 -7.68 -6.75
CA SER A 138 3.81 -6.93 -5.59
C SER A 138 2.29 -6.84 -5.59
N CYS A 139 1.68 -6.84 -4.44
CA CYS A 139 0.26 -6.58 -4.31
C CYS A 139 -0.06 -5.67 -3.13
N LEU A 140 -1.12 -4.93 -3.31
CA LEU A 140 -1.68 -4.00 -2.36
C LEU A 140 -3.16 -4.29 -2.21
N LYS A 141 -3.67 -4.22 -0.98
CA LYS A 141 -5.11 -4.24 -0.73
C LYS A 141 -5.43 -3.28 0.41
N VAL A 142 -6.47 -2.50 0.25
CA VAL A 142 -6.97 -1.58 1.27
C VAL A 142 -8.43 -1.85 1.55
N ASN A 143 -8.80 -1.82 2.83
CA ASN A 143 -10.16 -1.91 3.29
C ASN A 143 -10.66 -0.50 3.62
N LEU A 144 -11.63 -0.02 2.84
CA LEU A 144 -12.22 1.32 2.97
C LEU A 144 -13.38 1.36 3.96
N GLY A 145 -13.78 0.20 4.50
CA GLY A 145 -15.04 0.03 5.21
C GLY A 145 -16.24 0.06 4.29
N ASP A 146 -17.39 -0.08 4.85
CA ASP A 146 -18.65 -0.02 4.11
C ASP A 146 -18.91 1.42 3.60
N ILE A 147 -18.69 1.66 2.31
CA ILE A 147 -18.85 2.99 1.68
C ILE A 147 -20.30 3.23 1.30
N ASP A 148 -20.93 2.23 0.70
CA ASP A 148 -22.26 2.35 0.10
C ASP A 148 -23.41 2.02 1.08
N GLY A 149 -23.07 1.57 2.29
CA GLY A 149 -24.05 1.27 3.35
C GLY A 149 -24.76 -0.08 3.18
N ASN A 150 -24.20 -0.99 2.39
CA ASN A 150 -24.80 -2.31 2.14
C ASN A 150 -24.48 -3.35 3.25
N GLY A 151 -23.69 -2.96 4.24
CA GLY A 151 -23.29 -3.83 5.37
C GLY A 151 -22.03 -4.65 5.09
N SER A 152 -21.37 -4.45 3.97
CA SER A 152 -20.12 -5.12 3.60
C SER A 152 -18.99 -4.13 3.43
N ASP A 153 -17.77 -4.53 3.77
CA ASP A 153 -16.59 -3.68 3.55
C ASP A 153 -16.23 -3.62 2.07
N ASP A 154 -15.87 -2.42 1.61
CA ASP A 154 -15.37 -2.14 0.28
C ASP A 154 -13.84 -2.22 0.24
N PHE A 155 -13.32 -2.81 -0.82
CA PHE A 155 -11.88 -3.01 -1.00
C PHE A 155 -11.40 -2.42 -2.32
N ILE A 156 -10.16 -1.90 -2.30
CA ILE A 156 -9.36 -1.68 -3.52
C ILE A 156 -8.18 -2.65 -3.45
N SER A 157 -7.89 -3.32 -4.55
CA SER A 157 -6.72 -4.19 -4.66
C SER A 157 -6.01 -3.97 -5.98
N GLU A 158 -4.68 -4.07 -5.96
CA GLU A 158 -3.82 -3.96 -7.13
C GLU A 158 -2.76 -5.05 -7.07
N GLU A 159 -2.54 -5.71 -8.21
CA GLU A 159 -1.43 -6.65 -8.43
C GLU A 159 -0.50 -6.04 -9.48
N ILE A 160 0.77 -5.87 -9.13
CA ILE A 160 1.79 -5.26 -9.97
C ILE A 160 2.80 -6.34 -10.34
N ASN A 161 2.74 -6.80 -11.58
CA ASN A 161 3.71 -7.74 -12.12
C ASN A 161 4.93 -6.99 -12.63
N PHE A 162 6.09 -7.20 -12.02
CA PHE A 162 7.32 -6.50 -12.40
C PHE A 162 7.81 -6.88 -13.81
N CYS A 163 7.42 -8.03 -14.32
CA CYS A 163 7.76 -8.43 -15.68
C CYS A 163 7.11 -7.55 -16.76
N ASP A 164 6.05 -6.83 -16.43
CA ASP A 164 5.34 -5.93 -17.36
C ASP A 164 6.10 -4.62 -17.63
N PHE A 165 7.16 -4.34 -16.85
CA PHE A 165 8.01 -3.15 -16.98
C PHE A 165 9.33 -3.41 -17.71
N ARG A 166 9.52 -4.61 -18.27
CA ARG A 166 10.74 -5.03 -18.98
C ARG A 166 10.83 -4.49 -20.40
#